data_21d7da7e81d75eb70ea8a255f10e0069
#
_entry.id   21d7da7e81d75eb70ea8a255f10e0069
#
_cell.length_a   1.000
_cell.length_b   1.000
_cell.length_c   1.000
_cell.angle_alpha   90.00
_cell.angle_beta   90.00
_cell.angle_gamma   90.00
#
_symmetry.space_group_name_H-M   'P 1'
#
loop_
_entity.id
_entity.type
_entity.pdbx_description
1 polymer ?
#
loop_
_entity_poly.entity_id
_entity_poly.type
_entity_poly.pdbx_seq_one_letter_code
_entity_poly.pdbx_strand_id
1 'polypeptide(L)'
;MFVAAIIPAAGKGSRFGEKKQFKTLKGKPLLNYSIERFLKLAEVREIILVVPQSQIKEVRESLDHLFSKEKILKVVEGGLTRQDSVGNAIEYIGKDIDVVCVHDAARPFVTSQLILETIKQCEFFDGAIAAIKSVDTVKLVSNGNIKSTLNRENIWLAQTPQSFQKDKFINAFKKASVKGLSVTDESALMKMLGFLLLWFQGETLILRLLLHKIGSMQEVF
;
A
#
# COMPACT_ATOMS: atom_id res chain seq x y z
N MET A 1 -6.59 15.44 -11.33
CA MET A 1 -5.28 14.97 -10.80
C MET A 1 -4.93 13.65 -11.43
N PHE A 2 -3.68 13.48 -11.89
CA PHE A 2 -3.17 12.21 -12.39
C PHE A 2 -2.42 11.47 -11.27
N VAL A 3 -2.63 10.16 -11.21
CA VAL A 3 -2.18 9.33 -10.09
C VAL A 3 -1.22 8.26 -10.58
N ALA A 4 -0.10 8.09 -9.84
CA ALA A 4 0.72 6.89 -9.89
C ALA A 4 0.38 6.00 -8.69
N ALA A 5 -0.06 4.77 -8.95
CA ALA A 5 -0.24 3.76 -7.92
C ALA A 5 1.05 2.96 -7.72
N ILE A 6 1.58 2.92 -6.51
CA ILE A 6 2.71 2.07 -6.14
C ILE A 6 2.16 0.85 -5.39
N ILE A 7 2.44 -0.35 -5.90
CA ILE A 7 1.99 -1.61 -5.30
C ILE A 7 3.22 -2.42 -4.84
N PRO A 8 3.66 -2.27 -3.57
CA PRO A 8 4.79 -3.02 -3.04
C PRO A 8 4.42 -4.50 -2.84
N ALA A 9 5.11 -5.35 -3.57
CA ALA A 9 4.96 -6.81 -3.58
C ALA A 9 6.30 -7.56 -3.41
N ALA A 10 7.40 -6.86 -3.05
CA ALA A 10 8.74 -7.44 -2.89
C ALA A 10 8.97 -8.12 -1.54
N GLY A 11 8.04 -8.03 -0.59
CA GLY A 11 8.20 -8.57 0.76
C GLY A 11 8.46 -10.08 0.79
N LYS A 12 9.49 -10.49 1.53
CA LYS A 12 9.90 -11.89 1.69
C LYS A 12 8.88 -12.78 2.43
N GLY A 13 7.80 -12.20 2.96
CA GLY A 13 6.79 -12.95 3.73
C GLY A 13 7.31 -13.52 5.05
N SER A 14 8.41 -12.99 5.61
CA SER A 14 9.14 -13.52 6.77
C SER A 14 8.28 -13.83 7.99
N ARG A 15 7.18 -13.11 8.18
CA ARG A 15 6.21 -13.36 9.26
C ARG A 15 5.33 -14.60 9.02
N PHE A 16 5.37 -15.20 7.82
CA PHE A 16 4.41 -16.24 7.40
C PHE A 16 5.01 -17.33 6.50
N GLY A 17 6.35 -17.31 6.29
CA GLY A 17 7.05 -18.36 5.55
C GLY A 17 6.84 -18.42 4.04
N GLU A 18 5.92 -17.62 3.46
CA GLU A 18 5.59 -17.68 2.03
C GLU A 18 5.32 -16.32 1.40
N LYS A 19 5.55 -16.21 0.08
CA LYS A 19 5.32 -14.99 -0.73
C LYS A 19 3.82 -14.84 -1.05
N LYS A 20 3.06 -14.28 -0.15
CA LYS A 20 1.59 -14.19 -0.17
C LYS A 20 1.00 -13.53 -1.41
N GLN A 21 1.66 -12.52 -1.93
CA GLN A 21 1.18 -11.70 -3.05
C GLN A 21 1.00 -12.51 -4.34
N PHE A 22 1.67 -13.65 -4.44
CA PHE A 22 1.58 -14.55 -5.60
C PHE A 22 0.64 -15.75 -5.37
N LYS A 23 0.07 -15.89 -4.16
CA LYS A 23 -0.96 -16.92 -3.94
C LYS A 23 -2.22 -16.59 -4.74
N THR A 24 -2.91 -17.64 -5.13
CA THR A 24 -4.14 -17.52 -5.90
C THR A 24 -5.37 -17.50 -5.01
N LEU A 25 -6.33 -16.65 -5.36
CA LEU A 25 -7.69 -16.66 -4.86
C LEU A 25 -8.62 -16.90 -6.06
N LYS A 26 -9.43 -17.95 -6.02
CA LYS A 26 -10.27 -18.37 -7.16
C LYS A 26 -9.47 -18.47 -8.48
N GLY A 27 -8.28 -19.09 -8.41
CA GLY A 27 -7.43 -19.32 -9.60
C GLY A 27 -6.64 -18.10 -10.09
N LYS A 28 -6.75 -16.92 -9.44
CA LYS A 28 -6.11 -15.68 -9.86
C LYS A 28 -5.15 -15.18 -8.77
N PRO A 29 -3.91 -14.76 -9.10
CA PRO A 29 -2.98 -14.18 -8.13
C PRO A 29 -3.59 -13.00 -7.38
N LEU A 30 -3.37 -12.93 -6.06
CA LEU A 30 -3.88 -11.83 -5.21
C LEU A 30 -3.46 -10.46 -5.72
N LEU A 31 -2.24 -10.36 -6.23
CA LEU A 31 -1.69 -9.16 -6.84
C LEU A 31 -2.57 -8.60 -7.96
N ASN A 32 -3.12 -9.47 -8.82
CA ASN A 32 -3.92 -9.06 -9.97
C ASN A 32 -5.21 -8.35 -9.55
N TYR A 33 -5.82 -8.73 -8.42
CA TYR A 33 -7.02 -8.06 -7.92
C TYR A 33 -6.77 -6.59 -7.62
N SER A 34 -5.63 -6.29 -6.96
CA SER A 34 -5.24 -4.90 -6.67
C SER A 34 -4.94 -4.14 -7.96
N ILE A 35 -4.13 -4.71 -8.86
CA ILE A 35 -3.77 -4.07 -10.14
C ILE A 35 -5.03 -3.72 -10.95
N GLU A 36 -5.93 -4.68 -11.15
CA GLU A 36 -7.15 -4.46 -11.92
C GLU A 36 -8.07 -3.43 -11.31
N ARG A 37 -8.07 -3.30 -9.96
CA ARG A 37 -8.85 -2.25 -9.31
C ARG A 37 -8.33 -0.88 -9.69
N PHE A 38 -7.01 -0.68 -9.66
CA PHE A 38 -6.40 0.58 -10.07
C PHE A 38 -6.52 0.84 -11.57
N LEU A 39 -6.44 -0.19 -12.42
CA LEU A 39 -6.61 -0.04 -13.87
C LEU A 39 -7.99 0.48 -14.27
N LYS A 40 -9.02 0.26 -13.45
CA LYS A 40 -10.39 0.72 -13.72
C LYS A 40 -10.62 2.20 -13.41
N LEU A 41 -9.68 2.88 -12.71
CA LEU A 41 -9.84 4.27 -12.30
C LEU A 41 -9.29 5.22 -13.36
N ALA A 42 -10.08 6.18 -13.82
CA ALA A 42 -9.68 7.13 -14.85
C ALA A 42 -8.52 8.03 -14.42
N GLU A 43 -8.42 8.33 -13.13
CA GLU A 43 -7.40 9.15 -12.51
C GLU A 43 -6.03 8.48 -12.53
N VAL A 44 -5.98 7.14 -12.48
CA VAL A 44 -4.74 6.38 -12.47
C VAL A 44 -4.14 6.31 -13.87
N ARG A 45 -2.97 6.93 -14.03
CA ARG A 45 -2.18 6.92 -15.27
C ARG A 45 -1.09 5.88 -15.25
N GLU A 46 -0.50 5.66 -14.08
CA GLU A 46 0.63 4.75 -13.91
C GLU A 46 0.40 3.79 -12.76
N ILE A 47 0.82 2.54 -12.96
CA ILE A 47 0.93 1.54 -11.89
C ILE A 47 2.38 1.08 -11.85
N ILE A 48 3.01 1.20 -10.69
CA ILE A 48 4.39 0.79 -10.46
C ILE A 48 4.35 -0.39 -9.47
N LEU A 49 4.53 -1.57 -10.02
CA LEU A 49 4.54 -2.80 -9.26
C LEU A 49 5.96 -3.13 -8.82
N VAL A 50 6.17 -3.26 -7.52
CA VAL A 50 7.49 -3.51 -6.94
C VAL A 50 7.58 -4.97 -6.50
N VAL A 51 8.46 -5.75 -7.14
CA VAL A 51 8.62 -7.20 -6.91
C VAL A 51 10.08 -7.56 -6.63
N PRO A 52 10.38 -8.77 -6.10
CA PRO A 52 11.76 -9.24 -6.02
C PRO A 52 12.39 -9.31 -7.40
N GLN A 53 13.67 -8.97 -7.52
CA GLN A 53 14.42 -9.00 -8.78
C GLN A 53 14.25 -10.32 -9.55
N SER A 54 14.32 -11.44 -8.85
CA SER A 54 14.16 -12.78 -9.45
C SER A 54 12.79 -13.05 -10.07
N GLN A 55 11.79 -12.21 -9.81
CA GLN A 55 10.41 -12.40 -10.28
C GLN A 55 9.96 -11.36 -11.31
N ILE A 56 10.80 -10.37 -11.62
CA ILE A 56 10.44 -9.29 -12.57
C ILE A 56 10.00 -9.86 -13.92
N LYS A 57 10.76 -10.80 -14.48
CA LYS A 57 10.46 -11.39 -15.79
C LYS A 57 9.13 -12.14 -15.76
N GLU A 58 8.98 -13.08 -14.82
CA GLU A 58 7.78 -13.90 -14.67
C GLU A 58 6.52 -13.05 -14.46
N VAL A 59 6.61 -12.06 -13.56
CA VAL A 59 5.49 -11.17 -13.27
C VAL A 59 5.14 -10.30 -14.48
N ARG A 60 6.13 -9.78 -15.20
CA ARG A 60 5.90 -8.98 -16.41
C ARG A 60 5.18 -9.80 -17.47
N GLU A 61 5.64 -11.02 -17.74
CA GLU A 61 4.99 -11.94 -18.70
C GLU A 61 3.56 -12.29 -18.27
N SER A 62 3.32 -12.56 -16.98
CA SER A 62 1.99 -12.89 -16.45
C SER A 62 0.98 -11.73 -16.53
N LEU A 63 1.46 -10.51 -16.57
CA LEU A 63 0.65 -9.28 -16.62
C LEU A 63 0.57 -8.67 -18.02
N ASP A 64 1.19 -9.28 -19.03
CA ASP A 64 1.26 -8.73 -20.39
C ASP A 64 -0.12 -8.41 -20.97
N HIS A 65 -1.11 -9.24 -20.66
CA HIS A 65 -2.52 -9.02 -21.05
C HIS A 65 -3.19 -7.80 -20.39
N LEU A 66 -2.60 -7.23 -19.33
CA LEU A 66 -3.10 -6.03 -18.63
C LEU A 66 -2.46 -4.74 -19.14
N PHE A 67 -1.38 -4.85 -19.95
CA PHE A 67 -0.76 -3.66 -20.53
C PHE A 67 -1.70 -3.02 -21.56
N SER A 68 -1.90 -1.71 -21.45
CA SER A 68 -2.69 -0.92 -22.39
C SER A 68 -1.93 0.30 -22.87
N LYS A 69 -2.35 0.89 -24.00
CA LYS A 69 -1.76 2.14 -24.49
C LYS A 69 -2.14 3.34 -23.62
N GLU A 70 -3.20 3.22 -22.84
CA GLU A 70 -3.77 4.32 -22.07
C GLU A 70 -3.16 4.41 -20.65
N LYS A 71 -2.65 3.30 -20.12
CA LYS A 71 -2.10 3.23 -18.77
C LYS A 71 -0.75 2.53 -18.75
N ILE A 72 0.18 3.15 -18.04
CA ILE A 72 1.56 2.66 -17.94
C ILE A 72 1.64 1.69 -16.76
N LEU A 73 1.95 0.44 -17.02
CA LEU A 73 2.29 -0.55 -16.00
C LEU A 73 3.80 -0.80 -16.01
N LYS A 74 4.46 -0.49 -14.91
CA LYS A 74 5.90 -0.69 -14.70
C LYS A 74 6.12 -1.79 -13.67
N VAL A 75 7.02 -2.72 -13.92
CA VAL A 75 7.45 -3.75 -12.96
C VAL A 75 8.90 -3.46 -12.60
N VAL A 76 9.15 -3.15 -11.34
CA VAL A 76 10.46 -2.69 -10.85
C VAL A 76 10.95 -3.52 -9.68
N GLU A 77 12.26 -3.47 -9.43
CA GLU A 77 12.89 -4.18 -8.34
C GLU A 77 12.59 -3.54 -6.97
N GLY A 78 12.29 -4.37 -5.97
CA GLY A 78 12.16 -3.95 -4.57
C GLY A 78 13.49 -3.87 -3.83
N GLY A 79 13.48 -3.14 -2.71
CA GLY A 79 14.62 -3.02 -1.81
C GLY A 79 14.59 -4.03 -0.66
N LEU A 80 15.48 -3.83 0.30
CA LEU A 80 15.63 -4.71 1.48
C LEU A 80 14.42 -4.62 2.42
N THR A 81 13.85 -3.43 2.55
CA THR A 81 12.67 -3.14 3.36
C THR A 81 11.47 -2.75 2.49
N ARG A 82 10.28 -2.63 3.11
CA ARG A 82 9.09 -2.09 2.42
C ARG A 82 9.30 -0.63 2.04
N GLN A 83 9.93 0.15 2.91
CA GLN A 83 10.26 1.55 2.65
C GLN A 83 11.23 1.68 1.46
N ASP A 84 12.29 0.87 1.41
CA ASP A 84 13.22 0.87 0.28
C ASP A 84 12.52 0.49 -1.03
N SER A 85 11.60 -0.48 -0.96
CA SER A 85 10.82 -0.91 -2.13
C SER A 85 9.95 0.22 -2.68
N VAL A 86 9.30 1.00 -1.81
CA VAL A 86 8.53 2.18 -2.22
C VAL A 86 9.48 3.28 -2.71
N GLY A 87 10.63 3.47 -2.05
CA GLY A 87 11.67 4.40 -2.46
C GLY A 87 12.17 4.13 -3.89
N ASN A 88 12.45 2.87 -4.22
CA ASN A 88 12.85 2.48 -5.58
C ASN A 88 11.77 2.82 -6.62
N ALA A 89 10.50 2.66 -6.28
CA ALA A 89 9.39 2.99 -7.18
C ALA A 89 9.29 4.49 -7.49
N ILE A 90 9.73 5.36 -6.59
CA ILE A 90 9.66 6.81 -6.77
C ILE A 90 10.40 7.27 -8.02
N GLU A 91 11.52 6.65 -8.37
CA GLU A 91 12.34 6.99 -9.54
C GLU A 91 11.60 6.76 -10.88
N TYR A 92 10.56 5.95 -10.86
CA TYR A 92 9.77 5.60 -12.04
C TYR A 92 8.48 6.42 -12.18
N ILE A 93 8.19 7.33 -11.25
CA ILE A 93 7.00 8.20 -11.31
C ILE A 93 7.16 9.23 -12.43
N GLY A 94 6.15 9.31 -13.29
CA GLY A 94 6.10 10.28 -14.39
C GLY A 94 6.04 11.74 -13.92
N LYS A 95 6.47 12.65 -14.79
CA LYS A 95 6.48 14.09 -14.47
C LYS A 95 5.07 14.65 -14.29
N ASP A 96 4.13 14.15 -15.08
CA ASP A 96 2.73 14.65 -15.12
C ASP A 96 1.83 14.06 -14.02
N ILE A 97 2.42 13.35 -13.07
CA ILE A 97 1.70 12.80 -11.92
C ILE A 97 1.58 13.87 -10.83
N ASP A 98 0.39 13.99 -10.24
CA ASP A 98 0.09 14.91 -9.13
C ASP A 98 0.10 14.18 -7.78
N VAL A 99 -0.40 12.94 -7.75
CA VAL A 99 -0.63 12.15 -6.54
C VAL A 99 0.03 10.78 -6.64
N VAL A 100 0.65 10.34 -5.56
CA VAL A 100 1.16 8.98 -5.38
C VAL A 100 0.24 8.24 -4.43
N CYS A 101 -0.30 7.11 -4.86
CA CYS A 101 -1.15 6.24 -4.05
C CYS A 101 -0.42 4.92 -3.77
N VAL A 102 -0.06 4.66 -2.52
CA VAL A 102 0.60 3.41 -2.11
C VAL A 102 -0.44 2.41 -1.61
N HIS A 103 -0.42 1.19 -2.18
CA HIS A 103 -1.38 0.15 -1.81
C HIS A 103 -0.74 -1.23 -1.67
N ASP A 104 -0.98 -1.89 -0.55
CA ASP A 104 -0.45 -3.24 -0.28
C ASP A 104 -1.08 -4.28 -1.21
N ALA A 105 -0.26 -5.02 -1.98
CA ALA A 105 -0.71 -6.14 -2.83
C ALA A 105 -1.52 -7.22 -2.09
N ALA A 106 -1.34 -7.33 -0.76
CA ALA A 106 -2.05 -8.28 0.09
C ALA A 106 -3.45 -7.82 0.56
N ARG A 107 -3.99 -6.73 -0.03
CA ARG A 107 -5.33 -6.19 0.26
C ARG A 107 -6.20 -6.17 -1.00
N PRO A 108 -6.57 -7.34 -1.56
CA PRO A 108 -7.21 -7.44 -2.88
C PRO A 108 -8.64 -6.89 -2.94
N PHE A 109 -9.27 -6.64 -1.79
CA PHE A 109 -10.69 -6.23 -1.70
C PHE A 109 -10.88 -4.73 -1.54
N VAL A 110 -9.86 -3.92 -1.79
CA VAL A 110 -10.01 -2.47 -1.80
C VAL A 110 -11.08 -2.03 -2.81
N THR A 111 -11.96 -1.12 -2.42
CA THR A 111 -12.97 -0.57 -3.32
C THR A 111 -12.43 0.61 -4.13
N SER A 112 -12.97 0.82 -5.32
CA SER A 112 -12.67 2.00 -6.13
C SER A 112 -13.03 3.29 -5.39
N GLN A 113 -14.14 3.29 -4.66
CA GLN A 113 -14.59 4.43 -3.89
C GLN A 113 -13.55 4.87 -2.86
N LEU A 114 -13.05 3.95 -2.03
CA LEU A 114 -12.05 4.27 -1.00
C LEU A 114 -10.74 4.78 -1.61
N ILE A 115 -10.30 4.22 -2.75
CA ILE A 115 -9.13 4.73 -3.46
C ILE A 115 -9.37 6.18 -3.89
N LEU A 116 -10.49 6.47 -4.55
CA LEU A 116 -10.82 7.81 -5.04
C LEU A 116 -10.99 8.83 -3.90
N GLU A 117 -11.58 8.42 -2.78
CA GLU A 117 -11.72 9.25 -1.59
C GLU A 117 -10.36 9.70 -1.05
N THR A 118 -9.39 8.78 -0.91
CA THR A 118 -8.04 9.15 -0.46
C THR A 118 -7.31 10.05 -1.45
N ILE A 119 -7.47 9.81 -2.76
CA ILE A 119 -6.88 10.65 -3.81
C ILE A 119 -7.44 12.06 -3.77
N LYS A 120 -8.77 12.21 -3.70
CA LYS A 120 -9.46 13.50 -3.72
C LYS A 120 -9.00 14.42 -2.58
N GLN A 121 -8.69 13.85 -1.41
CA GLN A 121 -8.24 14.65 -0.28
C GLN A 121 -6.84 15.24 -0.46
N CYS A 122 -6.06 14.76 -1.41
CA CYS A 122 -4.78 15.37 -1.73
C CYS A 122 -4.92 16.77 -2.38
N GLU A 123 -6.15 17.20 -2.73
CA GLU A 123 -6.43 18.59 -3.12
C GLU A 123 -6.30 19.55 -1.93
N PHE A 124 -6.62 19.10 -0.73
CA PHE A 124 -6.73 19.95 0.47
C PHE A 124 -5.67 19.64 1.52
N PHE A 125 -5.14 18.42 1.55
CA PHE A 125 -4.18 17.92 2.53
C PHE A 125 -2.93 17.40 1.84
N ASP A 126 -1.85 17.27 2.60
CA ASP A 126 -0.59 16.71 2.09
C ASP A 126 -0.72 15.22 1.74
N GLY A 127 -1.71 14.55 2.32
CA GLY A 127 -2.09 13.19 2.02
C GLY A 127 -3.28 12.73 2.83
N ALA A 128 -3.79 11.55 2.49
CA ALA A 128 -4.89 10.89 3.16
C ALA A 128 -4.68 9.36 3.19
N ILE A 129 -5.12 8.72 4.26
CA ILE A 129 -4.97 7.28 4.45
C ILE A 129 -6.29 6.61 4.83
N ALA A 130 -6.46 5.36 4.43
CA ALA A 130 -7.49 4.50 4.98
C ALA A 130 -7.10 4.00 6.37
N ALA A 131 -8.04 3.99 7.31
CA ALA A 131 -7.85 3.43 8.64
C ALA A 131 -9.16 2.88 9.20
N ILE A 132 -9.09 1.89 10.10
CA ILE A 132 -10.24 1.37 10.84
C ILE A 132 -10.05 1.60 12.34
N LYS A 133 -11.14 1.91 13.03
CA LYS A 133 -11.13 2.05 14.49
C LYS A 133 -10.82 0.71 15.17
N SER A 134 -10.01 0.72 16.21
CA SER A 134 -9.78 -0.48 17.01
C SER A 134 -11.04 -0.87 17.76
N VAL A 135 -11.50 -2.12 17.56
CA VAL A 135 -12.64 -2.69 18.28
C VAL A 135 -12.21 -3.35 19.59
N ASP A 136 -10.97 -3.87 19.64
CA ASP A 136 -10.42 -4.53 20.79
C ASP A 136 -9.80 -3.56 21.80
N THR A 137 -9.68 -4.00 23.06
CA THR A 137 -8.91 -3.28 24.08
C THR A 137 -7.42 -3.36 23.79
N VAL A 138 -6.79 -2.20 23.56
CA VAL A 138 -5.37 -2.09 23.23
C VAL A 138 -4.55 -1.91 24.49
N LYS A 139 -3.53 -2.77 24.69
CA LYS A 139 -2.58 -2.71 25.79
C LYS A 139 -1.21 -2.24 25.29
N LEU A 140 -0.63 -1.28 25.98
CA LEU A 140 0.79 -0.96 25.83
C LEU A 140 1.60 -1.94 26.69
N VAL A 141 2.48 -2.71 26.04
CA VAL A 141 3.32 -3.74 26.69
C VAL A 141 4.78 -3.39 26.55
N SER A 142 5.57 -3.57 27.62
CA SER A 142 7.01 -3.43 27.60
C SER A 142 7.62 -4.53 28.47
N ASN A 143 8.65 -5.20 27.97
CA ASN A 143 9.34 -6.31 28.62
C ASN A 143 8.38 -7.39 29.18
N GLY A 144 7.37 -7.77 28.38
CA GLY A 144 6.38 -8.78 28.76
C GLY A 144 5.30 -8.32 29.75
N ASN A 145 5.40 -7.10 30.29
CA ASN A 145 4.44 -6.54 31.26
C ASN A 145 3.50 -5.52 30.63
N ILE A 146 2.22 -5.54 31.02
CA ILE A 146 1.25 -4.51 30.66
C ILE A 146 1.61 -3.22 31.38
N LYS A 147 1.92 -2.17 30.63
CA LYS A 147 2.21 -0.82 31.16
C LYS A 147 0.93 0.01 31.32
N SER A 148 0.05 -0.05 30.34
CA SER A 148 -1.20 0.71 30.36
C SER A 148 -2.23 0.11 29.40
N THR A 149 -3.47 0.55 29.56
CA THR A 149 -4.55 0.37 28.59
C THR A 149 -4.74 1.67 27.84
N LEU A 150 -4.68 1.62 26.49
CA LEU A 150 -4.88 2.79 25.67
C LEU A 150 -6.38 3.05 25.48
N ASN A 151 -6.78 4.31 25.41
CA ASN A 151 -8.16 4.65 25.07
C ASN A 151 -8.40 4.31 23.60
N ARG A 152 -9.14 3.20 23.35
CA ARG A 152 -9.42 2.71 21.99
C ARG A 152 -10.19 3.70 21.11
N GLU A 153 -10.90 4.67 21.72
CA GLU A 153 -11.61 5.70 20.95
C GLU A 153 -10.66 6.54 20.07
N ASN A 154 -9.40 6.64 20.47
CA ASN A 154 -8.36 7.37 19.76
C ASN A 154 -7.39 6.46 18.96
N ILE A 155 -7.66 5.14 18.92
CA ILE A 155 -6.78 4.19 18.25
C ILE A 155 -7.38 3.76 16.93
N TRP A 156 -6.64 4.04 15.87
CA TRP A 156 -6.97 3.66 14.51
C TRP A 156 -5.87 2.79 13.92
N LEU A 157 -6.27 1.75 13.25
CA LEU A 157 -5.36 0.82 12.58
C LEU A 157 -5.20 1.25 11.12
N ALA A 158 -4.02 1.76 10.79
CA ALA A 158 -3.72 2.21 9.44
C ALA A 158 -3.83 1.07 8.42
N GLN A 159 -4.50 1.35 7.34
CA GLN A 159 -4.63 0.48 6.18
C GLN A 159 -3.98 1.14 4.95
N THR A 160 -4.15 0.55 3.79
CA THR A 160 -3.93 1.16 2.49
C THR A 160 -5.23 1.05 1.68
N PRO A 161 -5.54 2.02 0.80
CA PRO A 161 -4.63 2.99 0.16
C PRO A 161 -4.17 4.12 1.08
N GLN A 162 -2.96 4.61 0.80
CA GLN A 162 -2.38 5.82 1.36
C GLN A 162 -1.99 6.72 0.20
N SER A 163 -2.62 7.87 0.05
CA SER A 163 -2.44 8.81 -1.07
C SER A 163 -1.77 10.09 -0.57
N PHE A 164 -0.83 10.62 -1.36
CA PHE A 164 -0.02 11.79 -1.00
C PHE A 164 0.22 12.68 -2.21
N GLN A 165 0.34 13.99 -2.00
CA GLN A 165 0.84 14.91 -3.02
C GLN A 165 2.26 14.48 -3.43
N LYS A 166 2.49 14.28 -4.74
CA LYS A 166 3.75 13.71 -5.26
C LYS A 166 5.00 14.41 -4.75
N ASP A 167 5.05 15.72 -4.86
CA ASP A 167 6.28 16.47 -4.53
C ASP A 167 6.60 16.41 -3.04
N LYS A 168 5.58 16.44 -2.19
CA LYS A 168 5.74 16.29 -0.73
C LYS A 168 6.18 14.89 -0.36
N PHE A 169 5.62 13.88 -1.04
CA PHE A 169 5.99 12.48 -0.85
C PHE A 169 7.45 12.22 -1.24
N ILE A 170 7.88 12.67 -2.43
CA ILE A 170 9.27 12.55 -2.88
C ILE A 170 10.22 13.26 -1.91
N ASN A 171 9.87 14.48 -1.47
CA ASN A 171 10.67 15.24 -0.52
C ASN A 171 10.79 14.50 0.83
N ALA A 172 9.72 13.88 1.29
CA ALA A 172 9.73 13.08 2.52
C ALA A 172 10.73 11.91 2.43
N PHE A 173 10.71 11.16 1.33
CA PHE A 173 11.65 10.06 1.11
C PHE A 173 13.10 10.53 1.03
N LYS A 174 13.39 11.63 0.33
CA LYS A 174 14.72 12.24 0.30
C LYS A 174 15.23 12.61 1.69
N LYS A 175 14.39 13.28 2.49
CA LYS A 175 14.74 13.65 3.87
C LYS A 175 14.92 12.43 4.77
N ALA A 176 14.12 11.39 4.59
CA ALA A 176 14.25 10.13 5.34
C ALA A 176 15.58 9.45 5.06
N SER A 177 15.97 9.36 3.78
CA SER A 177 17.26 8.79 3.36
C SER A 177 18.44 9.52 4.02
N VAL A 178 18.45 10.85 3.96
CA VAL A 178 19.52 11.67 4.58
C VAL A 178 19.60 11.48 6.09
N LYS A 179 18.44 11.34 6.77
CA LYS A 179 18.35 11.21 8.23
C LYS A 179 18.42 9.76 8.74
N GLY A 180 18.50 8.77 7.86
CA GLY A 180 18.46 7.35 8.24
C GLY A 180 17.15 6.93 8.92
N LEU A 181 16.02 7.58 8.60
CA LEU A 181 14.73 7.29 9.23
C LEU A 181 14.14 5.98 8.67
N SER A 182 13.70 5.11 9.56
CA SER A 182 12.98 3.88 9.24
C SER A 182 11.59 3.91 9.86
N VAL A 183 10.58 3.65 9.05
CA VAL A 183 9.16 3.71 9.45
C VAL A 183 8.41 2.46 9.00
N THR A 184 7.24 2.24 9.58
CA THR A 184 6.38 1.09 9.28
C THR A 184 5.52 1.28 8.05
N ASP A 185 5.14 2.53 7.74
CA ASP A 185 4.34 2.92 6.57
C ASP A 185 4.66 4.36 6.15
N GLU A 186 4.12 4.76 5.00
CA GLU A 186 4.36 6.08 4.41
C GLU A 186 3.73 7.21 5.22
N SER A 187 2.59 6.95 5.85
CA SER A 187 1.91 7.95 6.69
C SER A 187 2.75 8.32 7.91
N ALA A 188 3.40 7.36 8.54
CA ALA A 188 4.33 7.60 9.65
C ALA A 188 5.49 8.49 9.21
N LEU A 189 6.09 8.22 8.02
CA LEU A 189 7.15 9.04 7.47
C LEU A 189 6.71 10.49 7.23
N MET A 190 5.58 10.67 6.56
CA MET A 190 5.02 11.99 6.27
C MET A 190 4.75 12.76 7.56
N LYS A 191 4.14 12.09 8.57
CA LYS A 191 3.82 12.72 9.86
C LYS A 191 5.06 13.13 10.65
N MET A 192 6.10 12.29 10.69
CA MET A 192 7.37 12.61 11.33
C MET A 192 8.06 13.86 10.74
N LEU A 193 7.79 14.17 9.48
CA LEU A 193 8.32 15.33 8.76
C LEU A 193 7.38 16.54 8.79
N GLY A 194 6.28 16.48 9.57
CA GLY A 194 5.38 17.59 9.83
C GLY A 194 4.27 17.79 8.81
N PHE A 195 4.06 16.84 7.89
CA PHE A 195 2.98 16.94 6.91
C PHE A 195 1.59 16.72 7.52
N LEU A 196 0.58 17.37 6.95
CA LEU A 196 -0.81 17.28 7.38
C LEU A 196 -1.51 16.14 6.65
N LEU A 197 -1.90 15.11 7.42
CA LEU A 197 -2.58 13.94 6.89
C LEU A 197 -4.00 13.83 7.41
N LEU A 198 -4.92 13.44 6.53
CA LEU A 198 -6.28 13.07 6.86
C LEU A 198 -6.42 11.54 6.90
N TRP A 199 -7.33 11.03 7.70
CA TRP A 199 -7.70 9.62 7.67
C TRP A 199 -9.16 9.45 7.22
N PHE A 200 -9.43 8.33 6.55
CA PHE A 200 -10.76 7.91 6.13
C PHE A 200 -11.15 6.61 6.78
N GLN A 201 -12.44 6.45 7.03
CA GLN A 201 -12.98 5.18 7.44
C GLN A 201 -12.66 4.13 6.38
N GLY A 202 -11.74 3.24 6.70
CA GLY A 202 -11.42 2.07 5.90
C GLY A 202 -12.51 1.01 5.97
N GLU A 203 -12.33 -0.06 5.23
CA GLU A 203 -13.30 -1.15 5.17
C GLU A 203 -12.75 -2.38 5.89
N THR A 204 -13.61 -3.05 6.66
CA THR A 204 -13.23 -4.26 7.40
C THR A 204 -12.79 -5.38 6.44
N LEU A 205 -13.36 -5.44 5.25
CA LEU A 205 -13.00 -6.42 4.20
C LEU A 205 -11.63 -6.18 3.57
N ILE A 206 -11.04 -4.97 3.75
CA ILE A 206 -9.66 -4.68 3.30
C ILE A 206 -8.63 -5.30 4.26
N LEU A 207 -9.02 -6.20 5.14
CA LEU A 207 -8.10 -6.93 5.98
C LEU A 207 -6.96 -7.49 5.15
N ARG A 208 -5.74 -7.22 5.58
CA ARG A 208 -4.54 -7.84 5.00
C ARG A 208 -4.70 -9.35 5.15
N LEU A 209 -4.87 -10.06 4.05
CA LEU A 209 -5.04 -11.51 4.08
C LEU A 209 -3.85 -12.16 4.79
N LEU A 210 -4.09 -12.60 6.01
CA LEU A 210 -3.15 -13.34 6.83
C LEU A 210 -3.41 -14.82 6.56
N LEU A 211 -2.66 -15.40 5.65
CA LEU A 211 -2.94 -16.64 4.94
C LEU A 211 -2.90 -17.95 5.75
N HIS A 212 -2.84 -17.92 7.08
CA HIS A 212 -2.92 -19.17 7.84
C HIS A 212 -4.30 -19.87 7.77
N LYS A 213 -5.33 -19.21 7.19
CA LYS A 213 -6.69 -19.74 7.12
C LYS A 213 -7.37 -19.68 5.75
N ILE A 214 -6.64 -19.46 4.65
CA ILE A 214 -7.29 -19.40 3.31
C ILE A 214 -7.82 -20.76 2.86
N GLY A 215 -7.30 -21.88 3.37
CA GLY A 215 -7.88 -23.19 3.11
C GLY A 215 -9.36 -23.34 3.53
N SER A 216 -9.81 -22.51 4.51
CA SER A 216 -11.20 -22.51 4.99
C SER A 216 -12.05 -21.34 4.48
N MET A 217 -11.48 -20.35 3.77
CA MET A 217 -12.21 -19.21 3.22
C MET A 217 -12.74 -19.43 1.81
N GLN A 218 -12.45 -20.56 1.17
CA GLN A 218 -13.07 -20.92 -0.11
C GLN A 218 -14.59 -21.14 0.00
N GLU A 219 -15.12 -21.29 1.23
CA GLU A 219 -16.53 -21.53 1.52
C GLU A 219 -17.33 -20.27 1.92
N VAL A 220 -16.69 -19.09 2.03
CA VAL A 220 -17.33 -17.88 2.58
C VAL A 220 -17.66 -16.82 1.50
N PHE A 221 -17.28 -17.05 0.22
CA PHE A 221 -17.59 -16.09 -0.88
C PHE A 221 -18.10 -16.79 -2.14
#